data_cbee7f11479805486b636bf6a190023f
#
_entry.id   cbee7f11479805486b636bf6a190023f
#
_cell.length_a   1.000
_cell.length_b   1.000
_cell.length_c   1.000
_cell.angle_alpha   90.00
_cell.angle_beta   90.00
_cell.angle_gamma   90.00
#
_symmetry.space_group_name_H-M   'P 1'
#
loop_
_entity.id
_entity.type
_entity.pdbx_description
1 polymer ?
#
loop_
_entity_poly.entity_id
_entity_poly.type
_entity_poly.pdbx_seq_one_letter_code
_entity_poly.pdbx_strand_id
1 'polypeptide(L)'
;MTRTIRPLLVAAALVALTSVAIGSASGARSGAMRFEAQFQESNVLVTNRIADLGIFQLVNTGTGTVERLGPATMVLAMSQDRSVTPCGPGSWTNAGLRRIVVSAGVLILRNRAYVCQTAAGPVATGTWHVDGDASTGIFAGARGSGTESVHIPTATSTLSGKLKLAHEDGGSGG
;
A
#
# COMPACT_ATOMS: atom_id res chain seq x y z
N MET A 1 53.72 -18.88 -41.11
CA MET A 1 52.41 -18.48 -40.55
C MET A 1 52.20 -19.18 -39.19
N THR A 2 52.57 -18.50 -38.13
CA THR A 2 52.60 -19.09 -36.77
C THR A 2 51.41 -18.51 -35.99
N ARG A 3 50.41 -19.36 -35.68
CA ARG A 3 49.24 -18.97 -34.89
C ARG A 3 49.56 -19.12 -33.40
N THR A 4 49.56 -18.01 -32.68
CA THR A 4 49.75 -17.92 -31.26
C THR A 4 48.36 -18.13 -30.56
N ILE A 5 48.21 -19.21 -29.80
CA ILE A 5 47.03 -19.50 -28.98
C ILE A 5 47.23 -18.77 -27.64
N ARG A 6 46.35 -17.86 -27.30
CA ARG A 6 46.24 -17.20 -25.96
C ARG A 6 45.40 -18.06 -25.04
N PRO A 7 45.84 -18.37 -23.83
CA PRO A 7 44.97 -19.05 -22.84
C PRO A 7 43.98 -18.07 -22.23
N LEU A 8 42.70 -18.48 -22.21
CA LEU A 8 41.62 -17.82 -21.46
C LEU A 8 41.77 -18.14 -19.96
N LEU A 9 42.01 -17.15 -19.16
CA LEU A 9 41.94 -17.25 -17.71
C LEU A 9 40.45 -17.19 -17.29
N VAL A 10 39.94 -18.31 -16.79
CA VAL A 10 38.63 -18.40 -16.17
C VAL A 10 38.80 -17.95 -14.71
N ALA A 11 38.28 -16.78 -14.37
CA ALA A 11 38.21 -16.29 -13.01
C ALA A 11 36.98 -16.94 -12.33
N ALA A 12 37.21 -17.86 -11.41
CA ALA A 12 36.17 -18.42 -10.53
C ALA A 12 35.80 -17.37 -9.47
N ALA A 13 34.61 -16.81 -9.57
CA ALA A 13 34.04 -15.95 -8.55
C ALA A 13 33.50 -16.83 -7.40
N LEU A 14 34.18 -16.79 -6.26
CA LEU A 14 33.68 -17.36 -5.00
C LEU A 14 32.51 -16.47 -4.51
N VAL A 15 31.29 -17.00 -4.57
CA VAL A 15 30.13 -16.41 -3.90
C VAL A 15 30.19 -16.80 -2.44
N ALA A 16 30.58 -15.86 -1.59
CA ALA A 16 30.48 -16.01 -0.14
C ALA A 16 29.00 -15.91 0.26
N LEU A 17 28.40 -17.06 0.65
CA LEU A 17 27.10 -17.10 1.32
C LEU A 17 27.27 -16.58 2.74
N THR A 18 26.98 -15.31 2.96
CA THR A 18 26.80 -14.75 4.30
C THR A 18 25.47 -15.25 4.84
N SER A 19 25.53 -16.23 5.77
CA SER A 19 24.40 -16.65 6.58
C SER A 19 24.00 -15.48 7.50
N VAL A 20 22.92 -14.77 7.13
CA VAL A 20 22.29 -13.81 8.03
C VAL A 20 21.63 -14.61 9.14
N ALA A 21 22.24 -14.61 10.32
CA ALA A 21 21.62 -15.12 11.54
C ALA A 21 20.37 -14.27 11.81
N ILE A 22 19.19 -14.88 11.61
CA ILE A 22 17.92 -14.30 12.03
C ILE A 22 17.93 -14.37 13.56
N GLY A 23 18.35 -13.28 14.18
CA GLY A 23 18.24 -13.12 15.61
C GLY A 23 16.77 -13.22 16.01
N SER A 24 16.41 -14.25 16.76
CA SER A 24 15.11 -14.38 17.40
C SER A 24 14.97 -13.24 18.41
N ALA A 25 14.33 -12.15 18.00
CA ALA A 25 13.92 -11.10 18.91
C ALA A 25 12.72 -11.61 19.72
N SER A 26 13.01 -12.36 20.78
CA SER A 26 12.06 -12.70 21.85
C SER A 26 11.71 -11.42 22.61
N GLY A 27 10.50 -10.93 22.38
CA GLY A 27 9.98 -9.74 23.06
C GLY A 27 8.78 -9.19 22.32
N ALA A 28 7.79 -10.05 22.00
CA ALA A 28 6.53 -9.60 21.45
C ALA A 28 5.80 -8.73 22.48
N ARG A 29 6.04 -7.41 22.44
CA ARG A 29 5.10 -6.46 23.02
C ARG A 29 3.85 -6.50 22.15
N SER A 30 2.72 -6.98 22.68
CA SER A 30 1.39 -6.97 22.07
C SER A 30 0.91 -5.53 21.86
N GLY A 31 1.58 -4.80 20.99
CA GLY A 31 1.36 -3.40 20.72
C GLY A 31 1.05 -3.16 19.24
N ALA A 32 0.12 -2.27 18.95
CA ALA A 32 -0.10 -1.81 17.60
C ALA A 32 1.20 -1.21 17.04
N MET A 33 1.67 -1.72 15.91
CA MET A 33 2.83 -1.18 15.19
C MET A 33 2.44 0.07 14.41
N ARG A 34 3.38 0.98 14.23
CA ARG A 34 3.23 2.09 13.28
C ARG A 34 3.16 1.52 11.87
N PHE A 35 2.21 2.00 11.10
CA PHE A 35 2.04 1.65 9.69
C PHE A 35 2.23 2.90 8.85
N GLU A 36 3.16 2.84 7.92
CA GLU A 36 3.41 3.87 6.92
C GLU A 36 3.63 3.22 5.57
N ALA A 37 2.99 3.79 4.55
CA ALA A 37 3.14 3.35 3.17
C ALA A 37 3.13 4.54 2.23
N GLN A 38 3.89 4.41 1.14
CA GLN A 38 3.96 5.42 0.09
C GLN A 38 3.88 4.75 -1.27
N PHE A 39 3.03 5.28 -2.16
CA PHE A 39 2.82 4.72 -3.49
C PHE A 39 2.87 5.81 -4.55
N GLN A 40 3.44 5.44 -5.70
CA GLN A 40 3.22 6.13 -6.96
C GLN A 40 2.06 5.43 -7.65
N GLU A 41 0.94 6.14 -7.80
CA GLU A 41 -0.25 5.62 -8.48
C GLU A 41 -0.11 5.75 -10.00
N SER A 42 -0.72 4.82 -10.71
CA SER A 42 -0.74 4.78 -12.19
C SER A 42 -2.04 4.13 -12.67
N ASN A 43 -2.32 4.28 -13.94
CA ASN A 43 -3.41 3.58 -14.63
C ASN A 43 -4.78 3.75 -13.96
N VAL A 44 -5.32 4.97 -14.00
CA VAL A 44 -6.71 5.20 -13.60
C VAL A 44 -7.63 4.67 -14.70
N LEU A 45 -8.41 3.65 -14.38
CA LEU A 45 -9.46 3.11 -15.25
C LEU A 45 -10.83 3.51 -14.72
N VAL A 46 -11.62 4.23 -15.51
CA VAL A 46 -13.04 4.46 -15.21
C VAL A 46 -13.81 3.21 -15.65
N THR A 47 -14.36 2.47 -14.68
CA THR A 47 -15.06 1.20 -14.93
C THR A 47 -16.56 1.39 -15.12
N ASN A 48 -17.14 2.42 -14.50
CA ASN A 48 -18.55 2.76 -14.64
C ASN A 48 -18.76 4.25 -14.39
N ARG A 49 -19.80 4.81 -15.02
CA ARG A 49 -20.20 6.20 -14.89
C ARG A 49 -21.71 6.32 -14.86
N ILE A 50 -22.24 6.86 -13.77
CA ILE A 50 -23.65 7.27 -13.64
C ILE A 50 -23.65 8.79 -13.67
N ALA A 51 -23.56 9.36 -14.88
CA ALA A 51 -23.30 10.78 -15.10
C ALA A 51 -24.34 11.68 -14.44
N ASP A 52 -25.62 11.31 -14.53
CA ASP A 52 -26.74 12.09 -14.01
C ASP A 52 -26.73 12.17 -12.47
N LEU A 53 -26.08 11.21 -11.81
CA LEU A 53 -25.90 11.21 -10.36
C LEU A 53 -24.52 11.72 -9.93
N GLY A 54 -23.63 12.05 -10.86
CA GLY A 54 -22.25 12.47 -10.54
C GLY A 54 -21.39 11.35 -9.93
N ILE A 55 -21.78 10.07 -10.12
CA ILE A 55 -21.08 8.92 -9.54
C ILE A 55 -20.17 8.27 -10.58
N PHE A 56 -18.93 7.99 -10.18
CA PHE A 56 -17.92 7.33 -11.02
C PHE A 56 -17.29 6.18 -10.24
N GLN A 57 -17.08 5.05 -10.91
CA GLN A 57 -16.28 3.95 -10.37
C GLN A 57 -14.92 3.92 -11.07
N LEU A 58 -13.87 3.86 -10.28
CA LEU A 58 -12.49 3.97 -10.74
C LEU A 58 -11.66 2.84 -10.15
N VAL A 59 -10.65 2.41 -10.90
CA VAL A 59 -9.60 1.52 -10.41
C VAL A 59 -8.25 2.18 -10.68
N ASN A 60 -7.48 2.37 -9.62
CA ASN A 60 -6.09 2.82 -9.69
C ASN A 60 -5.18 1.66 -9.33
N THR A 61 -4.02 1.60 -9.97
CA THR A 61 -2.92 0.71 -9.57
C THR A 61 -1.72 1.54 -9.14
N GLY A 62 -0.80 0.95 -8.42
CA GLY A 62 0.41 1.64 -8.02
C GLY A 62 1.48 0.72 -7.49
N THR A 63 2.70 1.25 -7.42
CA THR A 63 3.86 0.61 -6.83
C THR A 63 4.45 1.52 -5.77
N GLY A 64 5.06 0.94 -4.74
CA GLY A 64 5.61 1.74 -3.65
C GLY A 64 6.28 0.89 -2.58
N THR A 65 6.27 1.40 -1.37
CA THR A 65 6.87 0.74 -0.21
C THR A 65 5.95 0.82 1.01
N VAL A 66 6.00 -0.21 1.83
CA VAL A 66 5.45 -0.22 3.18
C VAL A 66 6.62 -0.27 4.16
N GLU A 67 6.67 0.68 5.11
CA GLU A 67 7.74 0.73 6.11
C GLU A 67 7.89 -0.63 6.81
N ARG A 68 9.13 -1.14 6.93
CA ARG A 68 9.50 -2.43 7.53
C ARG A 68 9.02 -3.68 6.76
N LEU A 69 8.14 -3.55 5.76
CA LEU A 69 7.63 -4.68 4.97
C LEU A 69 8.18 -4.68 3.53
N GLY A 70 8.81 -3.57 3.12
CA GLY A 70 9.52 -3.46 1.85
C GLY A 70 8.64 -3.09 0.65
N PRO A 71 9.04 -3.49 -0.55
CA PRO A 71 8.33 -3.18 -1.79
C PRO A 71 6.90 -3.70 -1.78
N ALA A 72 6.00 -2.91 -2.35
CA ALA A 72 4.58 -3.22 -2.39
C ALA A 72 3.95 -2.81 -3.73
N THR A 73 2.90 -3.52 -4.10
CA THR A 73 1.97 -3.09 -5.15
C THR A 73 0.61 -2.80 -4.54
N MET A 74 -0.15 -1.91 -5.15
CA MET A 74 -1.49 -1.63 -4.70
C MET A 74 -2.50 -1.58 -5.85
N VAL A 75 -3.75 -1.91 -5.52
CA VAL A 75 -4.94 -1.65 -6.33
C VAL A 75 -5.96 -0.96 -5.44
N LEU A 76 -6.48 0.17 -5.89
CA LEU A 76 -7.56 0.92 -5.24
C LEU A 76 -8.78 0.91 -6.15
N ALA A 77 -9.84 0.22 -5.74
CA ALA A 77 -11.15 0.30 -6.36
C ALA A 77 -12.04 1.23 -5.55
N MET A 78 -12.56 2.29 -6.17
CA MET A 78 -13.31 3.32 -5.45
C MET A 78 -14.49 3.86 -6.26
N SER A 79 -15.51 4.34 -5.54
CA SER A 79 -16.55 5.20 -6.07
C SER A 79 -16.25 6.65 -5.70
N GLN A 80 -16.38 7.54 -6.69
CA GLN A 80 -16.37 8.99 -6.49
C GLN A 80 -17.81 9.49 -6.56
N ASP A 81 -18.19 10.34 -5.63
CA ASP A 81 -19.46 11.04 -5.63
C ASP A 81 -19.19 12.54 -5.75
N ARG A 82 -19.50 13.11 -6.92
CA ARG A 82 -19.33 14.53 -7.24
C ARG A 82 -20.57 15.38 -6.95
N SER A 83 -21.66 14.76 -6.51
CA SER A 83 -22.84 15.48 -6.03
C SER A 83 -22.60 16.08 -4.64
N VAL A 84 -21.66 15.51 -3.89
CA VAL A 84 -21.24 15.98 -2.56
C VAL A 84 -19.97 16.82 -2.70
N THR A 85 -20.02 18.07 -2.29
CA THR A 85 -18.92 19.05 -2.43
C THR A 85 -18.40 19.50 -1.06
N PRO A 86 -17.62 18.67 -0.34
CA PRO A 86 -17.26 18.90 1.07
C PRO A 86 -16.40 20.15 1.30
N CYS A 87 -15.71 20.63 0.27
CA CYS A 87 -14.84 21.82 0.31
C CYS A 87 -15.30 22.91 -0.66
N GLY A 88 -16.57 22.87 -1.09
CA GLY A 88 -17.09 23.80 -2.09
C GLY A 88 -17.00 23.29 -3.53
N PRO A 89 -17.27 24.13 -4.53
CA PRO A 89 -17.32 23.74 -5.93
C PRO A 89 -16.04 23.04 -6.41
N GLY A 90 -16.19 21.97 -7.20
CA GLY A 90 -15.07 21.21 -7.75
C GLY A 90 -14.42 20.23 -6.75
N SER A 91 -15.00 20.06 -5.56
CA SER A 91 -14.63 18.99 -4.63
C SER A 91 -15.59 17.79 -4.76
N TRP A 92 -15.19 16.63 -4.19
CA TRP A 92 -16.00 15.41 -4.21
C TRP A 92 -15.58 14.46 -3.08
N THR A 93 -16.37 13.40 -2.87
CA THR A 93 -16.03 12.33 -1.92
C THR A 93 -15.65 11.05 -2.63
N ASN A 94 -14.82 10.26 -1.97
CA ASN A 94 -14.39 8.94 -2.40
C ASN A 94 -14.67 7.91 -1.31
N ALA A 95 -15.09 6.71 -1.71
CA ALA A 95 -15.13 5.54 -0.83
C ALA A 95 -14.70 4.29 -1.62
N GLY A 96 -13.92 3.41 -1.00
CA GLY A 96 -13.41 2.25 -1.72
C GLY A 96 -12.64 1.25 -0.87
N LEU A 97 -12.04 0.29 -1.59
CA LEU A 97 -11.16 -0.74 -1.06
C LEU A 97 -9.78 -0.59 -1.67
N ARG A 98 -8.75 -0.58 -0.83
CA ARG A 98 -7.36 -0.62 -1.25
C ARG A 98 -6.76 -1.97 -0.88
N ARG A 99 -6.26 -2.69 -1.88
CA ARG A 99 -5.52 -3.94 -1.74
C ARG A 99 -4.04 -3.62 -1.84
N ILE A 100 -3.28 -3.92 -0.80
CA ILE A 100 -1.82 -3.76 -0.76
C ILE A 100 -1.19 -5.15 -0.68
N VAL A 101 -0.26 -5.44 -1.57
CA VAL A 101 0.46 -6.72 -1.64
C VAL A 101 1.91 -6.48 -1.29
N VAL A 102 2.40 -7.18 -0.28
CA VAL A 102 3.81 -7.29 0.11
C VAL A 102 4.22 -8.76 0.13
N SER A 103 5.50 -9.06 0.28
CA SER A 103 5.99 -10.46 0.36
C SER A 103 5.36 -11.26 1.51
N ALA A 104 4.97 -10.59 2.59
CA ALA A 104 4.41 -11.21 3.80
C ALA A 104 2.88 -11.46 3.72
N GLY A 105 2.19 -10.96 2.69
CA GLY A 105 0.75 -11.16 2.54
C GLY A 105 0.02 -10.03 1.83
N VAL A 106 -1.30 -10.04 1.97
CA VAL A 106 -2.19 -9.04 1.37
C VAL A 106 -2.95 -8.32 2.48
N LEU A 107 -2.84 -7.00 2.50
CA LEU A 107 -3.58 -6.12 3.39
C LEU A 107 -4.73 -5.46 2.63
N ILE A 108 -5.94 -5.57 3.14
CA ILE A 108 -7.13 -4.90 2.61
C ILE A 108 -7.53 -3.75 3.52
N LEU A 109 -7.67 -2.57 2.94
CA LEU A 109 -8.10 -1.35 3.64
C LEU A 109 -9.42 -0.85 3.05
N ARG A 110 -10.34 -0.45 3.92
CA ARG A 110 -11.54 0.33 3.56
C ARG A 110 -11.21 1.80 3.68
N ASN A 111 -11.33 2.54 2.60
CA ASN A 111 -10.99 3.96 2.52
C ASN A 111 -12.23 4.83 2.41
N ARG A 112 -12.15 6.01 3.05
CA ARG A 112 -13.07 7.13 2.82
C ARG A 112 -12.27 8.40 2.78
N ALA A 113 -12.44 9.18 1.73
CA ALA A 113 -11.71 10.42 1.53
C ALA A 113 -12.61 11.50 0.92
N TYR A 114 -12.17 12.72 1.04
CA TYR A 114 -12.70 13.86 0.28
C TYR A 114 -11.57 14.51 -0.51
N VAL A 115 -11.90 15.04 -1.67
CA VAL A 115 -10.95 15.74 -2.55
C VAL A 115 -11.29 17.21 -2.57
N CYS A 116 -10.32 18.03 -2.19
CA CYS A 116 -10.42 19.48 -2.21
C CYS A 116 -9.46 20.08 -3.22
N GLN A 117 -9.85 21.17 -3.85
CA GLN A 117 -8.95 21.96 -4.68
C GLN A 117 -8.02 22.78 -3.80
N THR A 118 -6.73 22.76 -4.12
CA THR A 118 -5.70 23.59 -3.49
C THR A 118 -4.95 24.40 -4.55
N ALA A 119 -4.13 25.34 -4.14
CA ALA A 119 -3.28 26.09 -5.07
C ALA A 119 -2.30 25.21 -5.86
N ALA A 120 -1.91 24.04 -5.30
CA ALA A 120 -1.04 23.05 -5.94
C ALA A 120 -1.81 21.98 -6.72
N GLY A 121 -3.13 22.12 -6.87
CA GLY A 121 -4.02 21.15 -7.50
C GLY A 121 -4.84 20.34 -6.49
N PRO A 122 -5.66 19.39 -6.97
CA PRO A 122 -6.54 18.62 -6.11
C PRO A 122 -5.76 17.65 -5.20
N VAL A 123 -6.17 17.62 -3.92
CA VAL A 123 -5.62 16.71 -2.89
C VAL A 123 -6.77 15.92 -2.26
N ALA A 124 -6.64 14.61 -2.22
CA ALA A 124 -7.51 13.75 -1.43
C ALA A 124 -6.96 13.61 -0.02
N THR A 125 -7.82 13.76 0.98
CA THR A 125 -7.52 13.51 2.39
C THR A 125 -8.59 12.61 2.96
N GLY A 126 -8.19 11.59 3.72
CA GLY A 126 -9.16 10.62 4.20
C GLY A 126 -8.64 9.75 5.33
N THR A 127 -9.44 8.74 5.61
CA THR A 127 -9.16 7.73 6.62
C THR A 127 -9.25 6.33 6.00
N TRP A 128 -8.57 5.40 6.63
CA TRP A 128 -8.63 3.98 6.29
C TRP A 128 -8.79 3.12 7.54
N HIS A 129 -9.42 1.96 7.36
CA HIS A 129 -9.54 0.91 8.36
C HIS A 129 -9.17 -0.43 7.73
N VAL A 130 -8.52 -1.30 8.52
CA VAL A 130 -8.18 -2.65 8.05
C VAL A 130 -9.43 -3.52 7.98
N ASP A 131 -9.58 -4.23 6.86
CA ASP A 131 -10.48 -5.35 6.70
C ASP A 131 -9.70 -6.65 6.92
N GLY A 132 -9.58 -7.06 8.20
CA GLY A 132 -8.77 -8.21 8.58
C GLY A 132 -9.30 -9.53 8.07
N ASP A 133 -10.61 -9.66 7.89
CA ASP A 133 -11.25 -10.88 7.37
C ASP A 133 -10.95 -11.08 5.88
N ALA A 134 -10.80 -9.99 5.13
CA ALA A 134 -10.41 -10.01 3.73
C ALA A 134 -8.89 -9.99 3.51
N SER A 135 -8.11 -9.77 4.56
CA SER A 135 -6.64 -9.74 4.52
C SER A 135 -6.06 -11.15 4.66
N THR A 136 -4.82 -11.37 4.16
CA THR A 136 -4.16 -12.68 4.17
C THR A 136 -2.71 -12.61 4.62
N GLY A 137 -2.08 -13.77 4.85
CA GLY A 137 -0.70 -13.85 5.36
C GLY A 137 -0.62 -13.30 6.78
N ILE A 138 0.40 -12.50 7.08
CA ILE A 138 0.56 -11.89 8.42
C ILE A 138 -0.58 -10.93 8.78
N PHE A 139 -1.38 -10.49 7.80
CA PHE A 139 -2.48 -9.54 7.99
C PHE A 139 -3.84 -10.20 8.22
N ALA A 140 -3.93 -11.54 8.17
CA ALA A 140 -5.18 -12.24 8.47
C ALA A 140 -5.65 -11.90 9.89
N GLY A 141 -6.89 -11.43 10.03
CA GLY A 141 -7.46 -10.97 11.30
C GLY A 141 -6.86 -9.68 11.86
N ALA A 142 -5.96 -9.02 11.14
CA ALA A 142 -5.37 -7.77 11.60
C ALA A 142 -6.43 -6.67 11.80
N ARG A 143 -6.12 -5.73 12.68
CA ARG A 143 -6.94 -4.54 12.96
C ARG A 143 -6.08 -3.29 12.87
N GLY A 144 -6.70 -2.19 12.50
CA GLY A 144 -5.97 -0.93 12.43
C GLY A 144 -6.74 0.14 11.70
N SER A 145 -6.23 1.35 11.82
CA SER A 145 -6.78 2.53 11.16
C SER A 145 -5.73 3.62 11.03
N GLY A 146 -6.01 4.57 10.18
CA GLY A 146 -5.14 5.71 9.97
C GLY A 146 -5.71 6.72 8.99
N THR A 147 -4.82 7.55 8.51
CA THR A 147 -5.12 8.60 7.54
C THR A 147 -4.42 8.34 6.22
N GLU A 148 -4.97 8.90 5.17
CA GLU A 148 -4.37 8.92 3.84
C GLU A 148 -4.35 10.32 3.27
N SER A 149 -3.36 10.59 2.44
CA SER A 149 -3.30 11.78 1.60
C SER A 149 -2.87 11.37 0.20
N VAL A 150 -3.56 11.86 -0.83
CA VAL A 150 -3.23 11.62 -2.23
C VAL A 150 -3.07 12.96 -2.93
N HIS A 151 -1.88 13.24 -3.41
CA HIS A 151 -1.61 14.40 -4.25
C HIS A 151 -1.89 14.00 -5.71
N ILE A 152 -3.08 14.36 -6.20
CA ILE A 152 -3.58 13.89 -7.50
C ILE A 152 -2.69 14.32 -8.68
N PRO A 153 -2.18 15.58 -8.75
CA PRO A 153 -1.32 16.00 -9.85
C PRO A 153 -0.02 15.19 -10.01
N THR A 154 0.54 14.68 -8.91
CA THR A 154 1.74 13.84 -8.94
C THR A 154 1.42 12.36 -8.83
N ALA A 155 0.15 12.00 -8.66
CA ALA A 155 -0.31 10.63 -8.44
C ALA A 155 0.42 9.93 -7.28
N THR A 156 0.75 10.67 -6.21
CA THR A 156 1.46 10.15 -5.04
C THR A 156 0.49 10.00 -3.89
N SER A 157 0.44 8.80 -3.29
CA SER A 157 -0.37 8.55 -2.09
C SER A 157 0.51 8.16 -0.91
N THR A 158 0.13 8.66 0.27
CA THR A 158 0.75 8.34 1.56
C THR A 158 -0.31 7.85 2.53
N LEU A 159 0.00 6.77 3.26
CA LEU A 159 -0.83 6.24 4.32
C LEU A 159 -0.03 6.24 5.62
N SER A 160 -0.66 6.66 6.71
CA SER A 160 -0.07 6.67 8.05
C SER A 160 -1.09 6.20 9.08
N GLY A 161 -0.66 5.42 10.07
CA GLY A 161 -1.57 4.94 11.11
C GLY A 161 -0.98 3.89 12.03
N LYS A 162 -1.86 3.03 12.55
CA LYS A 162 -1.49 1.93 13.43
C LYS A 162 -2.10 0.62 12.93
N LEU A 163 -1.33 -0.46 13.04
CA LEU A 163 -1.71 -1.80 12.65
C LEU A 163 -1.42 -2.77 13.80
N LYS A 164 -2.38 -3.60 14.19
CA LYS A 164 -2.24 -4.70 15.14
C LYS A 164 -2.47 -6.02 14.40
N LEU A 165 -1.48 -6.91 14.45
CA LEU A 165 -1.57 -8.24 13.84
C LEU A 165 -2.27 -9.22 14.79
N ALA A 166 -3.11 -10.11 14.28
CA ALA A 166 -3.89 -11.05 15.11
C ALA A 166 -3.02 -12.10 15.81
N HIS A 167 -1.90 -12.50 15.21
CA HIS A 167 -1.02 -13.53 15.76
C HIS A 167 -0.26 -13.13 17.04
N GLU A 168 -0.32 -11.87 17.45
CA GLU A 168 0.32 -11.41 18.69
C GLU A 168 -0.50 -11.72 19.95
N ASP A 169 -1.77 -12.14 19.80
CA ASP A 169 -2.65 -12.43 20.95
C ASP A 169 -2.67 -13.94 21.35
N GLY A 170 -1.97 -14.82 20.61
CA GLY A 170 -2.02 -16.29 20.77
C GLY A 170 -1.02 -16.92 21.73
N GLY A 171 -0.36 -16.17 22.60
CA GLY A 171 0.74 -16.66 23.44
C GLY A 171 0.45 -16.67 24.93
N SER A 172 -0.63 -17.33 25.41
CA SER A 172 -0.63 -17.92 26.77
C SER A 172 -1.93 -18.72 27.02
N GLY A 173 -1.87 -20.01 26.75
CA GLY A 173 -2.94 -20.95 27.09
C GLY A 173 -2.46 -22.38 26.92
N GLY A 174 -1.71 -22.89 27.88
CA GLY A 174 -1.27 -24.26 27.95
C GLY A 174 -0.68 -24.50 29.33
#